data_d78ac4f3202cb8c4d4e99b23af8e12c0
#
_entry.id   d78ac4f3202cb8c4d4e99b23af8e12c0
#
_cell.length_a   1.000
_cell.length_b   1.000
_cell.length_c   1.000
_cell.angle_alpha   90.00
_cell.angle_beta   90.00
_cell.angle_gamma   90.00
#
_symmetry.space_group_name_H-M   'P 1'
#
loop_
_entity.id
_entity.type
_entity.pdbx_description
1 polymer ?
#
loop_
_entity_poly.entity_id
_entity_poly.type
_entity_poly.pdbx_seq_one_letter_code
_entity_poly.pdbx_strand_id
1 'polypeptide(L)'
;MFRHVSKSSNAIADVCACMCAADMGLARSIRPGALNVSSVTSIAGTNGYMDVHYQTTGRYDVMCDAYSMGVTVLVTLTGWPAVDSTLGHIVGRCEVEESAVMSIADGRAQWPEAVAIELHTIGMGLVKANRARRMTVPDARERLQVLVESHLRPADAPDTVERECVVCMSAPRALRFSECGHSALCRGCAGPFMQRARPICPHCRRAVSQQGLIESDDVAREPTFVRPLRA
;
A
#
# COMPACT_ATOMS: atom_id res chain seq x y z
N MET A 1 8.80 6.80 -10.43
CA MET A 1 10.23 6.45 -10.47
C MET A 1 10.45 5.38 -9.40
N PHE A 2 10.29 4.12 -9.77
CA PHE A 2 10.45 2.99 -8.85
C PHE A 2 11.93 2.71 -8.66
N ARG A 3 12.43 2.91 -7.45
CA ARG A 3 13.78 2.48 -7.09
C ARG A 3 13.81 0.95 -7.00
N HIS A 4 14.85 0.36 -7.51
CA HIS A 4 15.21 -1.05 -7.42
C HIS A 4 14.88 -1.61 -6.04
N VAL A 5 14.00 -2.61 -6.00
CA VAL A 5 13.81 -3.48 -4.84
C VAL A 5 15.08 -4.31 -4.70
N SER A 6 15.82 -4.11 -3.62
CA SER A 6 17.03 -4.86 -3.34
C SER A 6 16.68 -6.27 -2.87
N LYS A 7 17.59 -7.20 -3.22
CA LYS A 7 17.56 -8.61 -2.87
C LYS A 7 17.33 -8.80 -1.37
N SER A 8 16.14 -9.15 -0.95
CA SER A 8 15.91 -9.87 0.32
C SER A 8 14.43 -10.27 0.47
N SER A 9 14.19 -11.20 1.35
CA SER A 9 12.93 -11.81 1.79
C SER A 9 11.82 -10.83 2.27
N ASN A 10 11.93 -9.56 1.98
CA ASN A 10 11.01 -8.50 2.41
C ASN A 10 10.08 -7.98 1.30
N ALA A 11 10.08 -8.60 0.09
CA ALA A 11 9.29 -8.10 -1.04
C ALA A 11 7.79 -7.97 -0.71
N ILE A 12 7.23 -8.83 0.14
CA ILE A 12 5.82 -8.73 0.55
C ILE A 12 5.62 -7.64 1.61
N ALA A 13 6.58 -7.47 2.54
CA ALA A 13 6.55 -6.35 3.49
C ALA A 13 6.63 -5.02 2.75
N ASP A 14 7.42 -4.96 1.67
CA ASP A 14 7.49 -3.80 0.77
C ASP A 14 6.19 -3.59 -0.01
N VAL A 15 5.46 -4.64 -0.40
CA VAL A 15 4.11 -4.50 -1.01
C VAL A 15 3.13 -3.90 -0.01
N CYS A 16 3.10 -4.37 1.24
CA CYS A 16 2.25 -3.79 2.28
C CYS A 16 2.69 -2.38 2.69
N ALA A 17 4.00 -2.11 2.72
CA ALA A 17 4.55 -0.79 3.07
C ALA A 17 4.49 0.19 1.90
N CYS A 18 4.66 -0.26 0.65
CA CYS A 18 4.57 0.58 -0.55
C CYS A 18 3.15 0.93 -0.97
N MET A 19 2.12 0.30 -0.41
CA MET A 19 0.73 0.73 -0.59
C MET A 19 0.36 1.96 0.25
N CYS A 20 1.33 2.72 0.72
CA CYS A 20 1.11 4.08 1.14
C CYS A 20 0.61 4.88 -0.07
N ALA A 21 -0.63 5.37 0.00
CA ALA A 21 -1.18 6.30 -0.99
C ALA A 21 -0.32 7.58 -0.96
N ALA A 22 0.73 7.59 -1.77
CA ALA A 22 1.52 8.76 -2.08
C ALA A 22 0.93 9.39 -3.34
N ASP A 23 1.07 10.69 -3.51
CA ASP A 23 0.50 11.44 -4.63
C ASP A 23 -1.04 11.52 -4.61
N MET A 24 -1.55 12.33 -3.69
CA MET A 24 -2.99 12.62 -3.56
C MET A 24 -3.49 13.69 -4.55
N GLY A 25 -2.71 14.01 -5.59
CA GLY A 25 -3.04 15.07 -6.54
C GLY A 25 -4.39 14.88 -7.26
N LEU A 26 -4.80 13.65 -7.48
CA LEU A 26 -6.08 13.30 -8.10
C LEU A 26 -7.14 12.79 -7.10
N ALA A 27 -6.82 12.75 -5.79
CA ALA A 27 -7.73 12.26 -4.78
C ALA A 27 -9.00 13.12 -4.67
N ARG A 28 -10.14 12.46 -4.52
CA ARG A 28 -11.45 13.07 -4.34
C ARG A 28 -12.13 12.48 -3.11
N SER A 29 -12.78 13.31 -2.33
CA SER A 29 -13.61 12.85 -1.22
C SER A 29 -14.96 12.35 -1.73
N ILE A 30 -15.33 11.14 -1.34
CA ILE A 30 -16.67 10.59 -1.55
C ILE A 30 -17.44 10.75 -0.23
N ARG A 31 -18.65 11.32 -0.27
CA ARG A 31 -19.48 11.45 0.93
C ARG A 31 -19.88 10.05 1.45
N PRO A 32 -19.83 9.81 2.77
CA PRO A 32 -20.32 8.56 3.35
C PRO A 32 -21.75 8.29 2.91
N GLY A 33 -22.04 7.09 2.40
CA GLY A 33 -23.37 6.68 1.92
C GLY A 33 -23.71 7.10 0.50
N ALA A 34 -22.87 7.88 -0.18
CA ALA A 34 -23.02 8.13 -1.59
C ALA A 34 -22.39 6.98 -2.40
N LEU A 35 -23.21 6.19 -3.06
CA LEU A 35 -22.77 5.21 -4.07
C LEU A 35 -22.16 5.89 -5.33
N ASN A 36 -21.89 7.18 -5.28
CA ASN A 36 -21.72 8.03 -6.44
C ASN A 36 -20.33 8.59 -6.62
N VAL A 37 -19.78 8.06 -7.59
CA VAL A 37 -19.55 8.48 -8.94
C VAL A 37 -19.56 10.01 -9.12
N SER A 38 -18.43 10.62 -8.83
CA SER A 38 -18.18 11.92 -9.42
C SER A 38 -17.74 11.71 -10.87
N SER A 39 -18.30 12.47 -11.80
CA SER A 39 -17.82 12.51 -13.17
C SER A 39 -16.78 13.60 -13.32
N VAL A 40 -15.77 13.35 -14.13
CA VAL A 40 -14.76 14.35 -14.50
C VAL A 40 -14.91 14.71 -15.97
N THR A 41 -14.62 15.95 -16.29
CA THR A 41 -14.58 16.44 -17.68
C THR A 41 -13.29 16.03 -18.40
N SER A 42 -12.25 15.68 -17.65
CA SER A 42 -10.96 15.25 -18.17
C SER A 42 -10.49 14.02 -17.43
N ILE A 43 -10.21 12.95 -18.17
CA ILE A 43 -9.69 11.69 -17.65
C ILE A 43 -8.20 11.90 -17.37
N ALA A 44 -7.78 11.61 -16.14
CA ALA A 44 -6.39 11.70 -15.72
C ALA A 44 -6.00 10.47 -14.89
N GLY A 45 -4.78 10.00 -15.08
CA GLY A 45 -4.23 8.84 -14.38
C GLY A 45 -3.09 8.20 -15.17
N THR A 46 -2.43 7.22 -14.55
CA THR A 46 -1.33 6.48 -15.19
C THR A 46 -1.90 5.41 -16.12
N ASN A 47 -1.43 5.40 -17.34
CA ASN A 47 -1.84 4.40 -18.34
C ASN A 47 -1.58 2.97 -17.81
N GLY A 48 -2.55 2.08 -18.04
CA GLY A 48 -2.52 0.69 -17.58
C GLY A 48 -3.02 0.48 -16.15
N TYR A 49 -3.13 1.53 -15.31
CA TYR A 49 -3.66 1.42 -13.95
C TYR A 49 -5.09 1.94 -13.82
N MET A 50 -5.59 2.63 -14.83
CA MET A 50 -6.95 3.19 -14.84
C MET A 50 -7.98 2.12 -15.17
N ASP A 51 -9.05 2.03 -14.37
CA ASP A 51 -10.21 1.16 -14.66
C ASP A 51 -10.80 1.52 -16.02
N VAL A 52 -11.08 0.51 -16.85
CA VAL A 52 -11.72 0.68 -18.16
C VAL A 52 -13.05 1.43 -18.05
N HIS A 53 -13.83 1.18 -16.99
CA HIS A 53 -15.07 1.91 -16.75
C HIS A 53 -14.81 3.41 -16.56
N TYR A 54 -13.79 3.79 -15.79
CA TYR A 54 -13.40 5.18 -15.62
C TYR A 54 -12.94 5.79 -16.96
N GLN A 55 -12.11 5.07 -17.72
CA GLN A 55 -11.61 5.55 -19.01
C GLN A 55 -12.76 5.81 -20.03
N THR A 56 -13.81 4.99 -20.00
CA THR A 56 -14.92 5.07 -20.98
C THR A 56 -16.03 6.02 -20.56
N THR A 57 -16.27 6.15 -19.26
CA THR A 57 -17.44 6.92 -18.75
C THR A 57 -17.06 8.22 -18.04
N GLY A 58 -15.79 8.42 -17.70
CA GLY A 58 -15.34 9.49 -16.82
C GLY A 58 -15.83 9.38 -15.37
N ARG A 59 -16.48 8.27 -15.02
CA ARG A 59 -17.05 8.04 -13.68
C ARG A 59 -16.07 7.27 -12.82
N TYR A 60 -15.79 7.76 -11.62
CA TYR A 60 -14.92 7.10 -10.66
C TYR A 60 -15.63 6.85 -9.33
N ASP A 61 -15.26 5.77 -8.69
CA ASP A 61 -15.67 5.34 -7.37
C ASP A 61 -14.57 4.47 -6.73
N VAL A 62 -14.84 3.93 -5.57
CA VAL A 62 -13.90 3.05 -4.84
C VAL A 62 -13.48 1.80 -5.60
N MET A 63 -14.28 1.37 -6.59
CA MET A 63 -13.94 0.22 -7.44
C MET A 63 -12.85 0.56 -8.48
N CYS A 64 -12.67 1.83 -8.81
CA CYS A 64 -11.55 2.26 -9.63
C CYS A 64 -10.23 2.13 -8.88
N ASP A 65 -10.21 2.46 -7.57
CA ASP A 65 -9.04 2.25 -6.72
C ASP A 65 -8.75 0.75 -6.54
N ALA A 66 -9.79 -0.07 -6.39
CA ALA A 66 -9.64 -1.52 -6.34
C ALA A 66 -8.95 -2.06 -7.61
N TYR A 67 -9.35 -1.59 -8.81
CA TYR A 67 -8.73 -1.98 -10.07
C TYR A 67 -7.23 -1.59 -10.11
N SER A 68 -6.93 -0.34 -9.79
CA SER A 68 -5.54 0.16 -9.79
C SER A 68 -4.67 -0.61 -8.80
N MET A 69 -5.21 -0.95 -7.61
CA MET A 69 -4.55 -1.81 -6.64
C MET A 69 -4.29 -3.21 -7.20
N GLY A 70 -5.27 -3.80 -7.87
CA GLY A 70 -5.12 -5.11 -8.50
C GLY A 70 -4.01 -5.15 -9.55
N VAL A 71 -3.94 -4.13 -10.41
CA VAL A 71 -2.84 -3.98 -11.38
C VAL A 71 -1.50 -3.88 -10.63
N THR A 72 -1.43 -3.12 -9.55
CA THR A 72 -0.20 -3.00 -8.74
C THR A 72 0.23 -4.34 -8.17
N VAL A 73 -0.69 -5.15 -7.63
CA VAL A 73 -0.40 -6.49 -7.11
C VAL A 73 0.14 -7.40 -8.22
N LEU A 74 -0.47 -7.39 -9.40
CA LEU A 74 -0.01 -8.20 -10.54
C LEU A 74 1.36 -7.75 -11.05
N VAL A 75 1.62 -6.44 -11.15
CA VAL A 75 2.95 -5.89 -11.49
C VAL A 75 4.00 -6.34 -10.48
N THR A 76 3.66 -6.36 -9.19
CA THR A 76 4.58 -6.78 -8.14
C THR A 76 4.87 -8.28 -8.22
N LEU A 77 3.86 -9.10 -8.43
CA LEU A 77 4.00 -10.56 -8.57
C LEU A 77 4.91 -10.94 -9.74
N THR A 78 4.68 -10.31 -10.90
CA THR A 78 5.30 -10.70 -12.16
C THR A 78 6.59 -9.94 -12.50
N GLY A 79 6.78 -8.76 -11.92
CA GLY A 79 7.83 -7.82 -12.36
C GLY A 79 7.60 -7.22 -13.75
N TRP A 80 6.43 -7.45 -14.36
CA TRP A 80 6.08 -6.94 -15.69
C TRP A 80 5.48 -5.53 -15.62
N PRO A 81 5.65 -4.72 -16.66
CA PRO A 81 4.94 -3.44 -16.74
C PRO A 81 3.44 -3.66 -16.90
N ALA A 82 2.64 -2.70 -16.41
CA ALA A 82 1.18 -2.74 -16.53
C ALA A 82 0.69 -2.79 -17.99
N VAL A 83 1.43 -2.15 -18.91
CA VAL A 83 1.20 -2.21 -20.36
C VAL A 83 2.53 -2.49 -21.05
N ASP A 84 2.52 -3.47 -21.90
CA ASP A 84 3.63 -3.80 -22.82
C ASP A 84 3.18 -3.54 -24.24
N SER A 85 4.02 -2.91 -25.06
CA SER A 85 3.69 -2.53 -26.43
C SER A 85 3.42 -3.72 -27.35
N THR A 86 3.98 -4.88 -27.03
CA THR A 86 3.89 -6.10 -27.83
C THR A 86 2.91 -7.10 -27.22
N LEU A 87 2.97 -7.28 -25.90
CA LEU A 87 2.23 -8.32 -25.17
C LEU A 87 0.91 -7.81 -24.58
N GLY A 88 0.64 -6.52 -24.67
CA GLY A 88 -0.59 -5.92 -24.19
C GLY A 88 -0.66 -5.67 -22.68
N HIS A 89 -1.89 -5.58 -22.18
CA HIS A 89 -2.15 -5.24 -20.78
C HIS A 89 -1.89 -6.42 -19.85
N ILE A 90 -1.32 -6.14 -18.67
CA ILE A 90 -0.94 -7.16 -17.68
C ILE A 90 -2.10 -8.07 -17.25
N VAL A 91 -3.32 -7.56 -17.15
CA VAL A 91 -4.50 -8.34 -16.74
C VAL A 91 -4.71 -9.53 -17.68
N GLY A 92 -4.71 -9.33 -19.00
CA GLY A 92 -4.86 -10.43 -19.96
C GLY A 92 -3.67 -11.40 -19.94
N ARG A 93 -2.47 -10.90 -19.62
CA ARG A 93 -1.26 -11.74 -19.49
C ARG A 93 -1.25 -12.58 -18.22
N CYS A 94 -1.99 -12.18 -17.21
CA CYS A 94 -2.13 -12.89 -15.94
C CYS A 94 -3.37 -13.79 -15.89
N GLU A 95 -4.14 -13.91 -16.98
CA GLU A 95 -5.25 -14.87 -17.08
C GLU A 95 -4.71 -16.30 -17.28
N VAL A 96 -4.20 -16.88 -16.20
CA VAL A 96 -3.65 -18.23 -16.17
C VAL A 96 -4.32 -19.06 -15.07
N GLU A 97 -4.31 -20.37 -15.25
CA GLU A 97 -4.75 -21.31 -14.21
C GLU A 97 -3.80 -21.27 -13.01
N GLU A 98 -4.30 -21.63 -11.83
CA GLU A 98 -3.54 -21.61 -10.58
C GLU A 98 -2.23 -22.39 -10.68
N SER A 99 -2.25 -23.55 -11.33
CA SER A 99 -1.07 -24.41 -11.58
C SER A 99 0.03 -23.73 -12.42
N ALA A 100 -0.33 -22.69 -13.17
CA ALA A 100 0.60 -21.97 -14.05
C ALA A 100 1.07 -20.62 -13.43
N VAL A 101 0.62 -20.25 -12.24
CA VAL A 101 0.98 -18.95 -11.62
C VAL A 101 2.49 -18.81 -11.46
N MET A 102 3.19 -19.87 -11.07
CA MET A 102 4.65 -19.82 -10.91
C MET A 102 5.40 -19.57 -12.23
N SER A 103 4.80 -19.86 -13.38
CA SER A 103 5.42 -19.56 -14.68
C SER A 103 5.42 -18.09 -15.05
N ILE A 104 4.52 -17.30 -14.45
CA ILE A 104 4.41 -15.85 -14.66
C ILE A 104 5.00 -15.04 -13.51
N ALA A 105 5.29 -15.66 -12.38
CA ALA A 105 5.88 -15.00 -11.22
C ALA A 105 7.32 -14.56 -11.49
N ASP A 106 7.73 -13.41 -10.95
CA ASP A 106 9.12 -12.94 -11.10
C ASP A 106 10.09 -13.89 -10.39
N GLY A 107 10.85 -14.67 -11.16
CA GLY A 107 11.83 -15.61 -10.62
C GLY A 107 12.95 -14.95 -9.79
N ARG A 108 13.18 -13.66 -9.94
CA ARG A 108 14.17 -12.90 -9.14
C ARG A 108 13.67 -12.68 -7.72
N ALA A 109 12.36 -12.60 -7.52
CA ALA A 109 11.73 -12.38 -6.23
C ALA A 109 11.68 -13.66 -5.38
N GLN A 110 11.87 -14.83 -6.00
CA GLN A 110 11.83 -16.14 -5.32
C GLN A 110 10.57 -16.33 -4.47
N TRP A 111 9.41 -15.99 -5.05
CA TRP A 111 8.12 -16.12 -4.36
C TRP A 111 7.89 -17.56 -3.87
N PRO A 112 7.54 -17.76 -2.58
CA PRO A 112 6.94 -19.02 -2.16
C PRO A 112 5.67 -19.29 -2.98
N GLU A 113 5.45 -20.52 -3.43
CA GLU A 113 4.33 -20.87 -4.32
C GLU A 113 2.97 -20.43 -3.74
N ALA A 114 2.70 -20.73 -2.46
CA ALA A 114 1.46 -20.35 -1.81
C ALA A 114 1.25 -18.81 -1.79
N VAL A 115 2.34 -18.05 -1.66
CA VAL A 115 2.31 -16.57 -1.70
C VAL A 115 2.00 -16.08 -3.10
N ALA A 116 2.64 -16.65 -4.12
CA ALA A 116 2.42 -16.27 -5.52
C ALA A 116 0.97 -16.53 -5.94
N ILE A 117 0.42 -17.71 -5.60
CA ILE A 117 -0.97 -18.08 -5.88
C ILE A 117 -1.94 -17.10 -5.21
N GLU A 118 -1.71 -16.78 -3.94
CA GLU A 118 -2.59 -15.86 -3.21
C GLU A 118 -2.51 -14.42 -3.76
N LEU A 119 -1.31 -13.92 -4.09
CA LEU A 119 -1.14 -12.61 -4.74
C LEU A 119 -1.85 -12.57 -6.10
N HIS A 120 -1.72 -13.63 -6.90
CA HIS A 120 -2.43 -13.76 -8.17
C HIS A 120 -3.94 -13.70 -7.96
N THR A 121 -4.47 -14.48 -7.02
CA THR A 121 -5.89 -14.55 -6.69
C THR A 121 -6.44 -13.19 -6.25
N ILE A 122 -5.70 -12.47 -5.40
CA ILE A 122 -6.06 -11.12 -4.96
C ILE A 122 -6.03 -10.16 -6.15
N GLY A 123 -4.94 -10.15 -6.93
CA GLY A 123 -4.78 -9.28 -8.09
C GLY A 123 -5.90 -9.47 -9.11
N MET A 124 -6.14 -10.71 -9.52
CA MET A 124 -7.22 -11.04 -10.47
C MET A 124 -8.61 -10.77 -9.90
N GLY A 125 -8.79 -10.93 -8.58
CA GLY A 125 -10.04 -10.57 -7.90
C GLY A 125 -10.36 -9.08 -7.97
N LEU A 126 -9.33 -8.25 -7.82
CA LEU A 126 -9.42 -6.78 -7.84
C LEU A 126 -9.61 -6.19 -9.24
N VAL A 127 -9.12 -6.85 -10.30
CA VAL A 127 -9.23 -6.35 -11.69
C VAL A 127 -10.43 -6.91 -12.46
N LYS A 128 -11.32 -7.67 -11.83
CA LYS A 128 -12.49 -8.24 -12.50
C LYS A 128 -13.26 -7.18 -13.26
N ALA A 129 -13.55 -7.46 -14.54
CA ALA A 129 -14.34 -6.58 -15.41
C ALA A 129 -15.76 -6.36 -14.86
N ASN A 130 -16.40 -7.43 -14.33
CA ASN A 130 -17.67 -7.29 -13.63
C ASN A 130 -17.46 -6.66 -12.26
N ARG A 131 -17.76 -5.37 -12.15
CA ARG A 131 -17.54 -4.55 -10.95
C ARG A 131 -18.30 -5.06 -9.71
N ALA A 132 -19.49 -5.66 -9.90
CA ALA A 132 -20.26 -6.24 -8.80
C ALA A 132 -19.62 -7.51 -8.20
N ARG A 133 -18.74 -8.15 -8.97
CA ARG A 133 -17.97 -9.33 -8.54
C ARG A 133 -16.50 -9.01 -8.23
N ARG A 134 -16.13 -7.75 -8.35
CA ARG A 134 -14.77 -7.28 -8.07
C ARG A 134 -14.52 -7.32 -6.57
N MET A 135 -13.36 -7.83 -6.16
CA MET A 135 -12.92 -7.79 -4.77
C MET A 135 -12.82 -6.33 -4.30
N THR A 136 -13.23 -6.05 -3.06
CA THR A 136 -13.08 -4.71 -2.48
C THR A 136 -11.67 -4.50 -1.91
N VAL A 137 -11.25 -3.24 -1.78
CA VAL A 137 -9.95 -2.92 -1.16
C VAL A 137 -9.87 -3.41 0.29
N PRO A 138 -10.92 -3.29 1.14
CA PRO A 138 -10.91 -3.88 2.48
C PRO A 138 -10.69 -5.39 2.49
N ASP A 139 -11.38 -6.15 1.61
CA ASP A 139 -11.23 -7.61 1.54
C ASP A 139 -9.82 -8.01 1.09
N ALA A 140 -9.29 -7.32 0.08
CA ALA A 140 -7.92 -7.53 -0.39
C ALA A 140 -6.89 -7.24 0.70
N ARG A 141 -7.09 -6.17 1.47
CA ARG A 141 -6.23 -5.81 2.59
C ARG A 141 -6.22 -6.89 3.67
N GLU A 142 -7.38 -7.42 4.04
CA GLU A 142 -7.49 -8.50 5.03
C GLU A 142 -6.71 -9.73 4.57
N ARG A 143 -6.90 -10.17 3.32
CA ARG A 143 -6.17 -11.30 2.75
C ARG A 143 -4.66 -11.06 2.70
N LEU A 144 -4.21 -9.89 2.28
CA LEU A 144 -2.79 -9.52 2.27
C LEU A 144 -2.20 -9.51 3.69
N GLN A 145 -2.97 -9.06 4.68
CA GLN A 145 -2.53 -9.07 6.08
C GLN A 145 -2.33 -10.51 6.58
N VAL A 146 -3.27 -11.41 6.32
CA VAL A 146 -3.13 -12.84 6.65
C VAL A 146 -1.91 -13.44 5.96
N LEU A 147 -1.67 -13.09 4.69
CA LEU A 147 -0.52 -13.57 3.94
C LEU A 147 0.81 -13.14 4.56
N VAL A 148 0.90 -11.87 4.96
CA VAL A 148 2.07 -11.32 5.67
C VAL A 148 2.30 -12.03 7.00
N GLU A 149 1.25 -12.21 7.79
CA GLU A 149 1.33 -12.84 9.11
C GLU A 149 1.75 -14.31 9.01
N SER A 150 1.31 -15.04 7.99
CA SER A 150 1.59 -16.47 7.83
C SER A 150 2.94 -16.78 7.19
N HIS A 151 3.48 -15.89 6.33
CA HIS A 151 4.66 -16.21 5.54
C HIS A 151 5.87 -15.30 5.79
N LEU A 152 5.65 -14.13 6.40
CA LEU A 152 6.72 -13.16 6.63
C LEU A 152 7.05 -12.95 8.11
N ARG A 153 6.24 -13.46 9.02
CA ARG A 153 6.66 -13.57 10.42
C ARG A 153 7.51 -14.82 10.56
N PRO A 154 8.83 -14.71 10.78
CA PRO A 154 9.59 -15.85 11.31
C PRO A 154 8.92 -16.28 12.61
N ALA A 155 8.73 -17.59 12.81
CA ALA A 155 8.13 -18.13 14.03
C ALA A 155 8.86 -17.68 15.32
N ASP A 156 10.11 -17.20 15.18
CA ASP A 156 10.98 -16.71 16.23
C ASP A 156 11.29 -15.20 16.13
N ALA A 157 10.59 -14.44 15.29
CA ALA A 157 10.79 -13.00 15.29
C ALA A 157 10.23 -12.46 16.60
N PRO A 158 11.06 -11.79 17.42
CA PRO A 158 10.54 -11.05 18.55
C PRO A 158 9.48 -10.09 18.02
N ASP A 159 8.43 -9.85 18.79
CA ASP A 159 7.29 -8.96 18.46
C ASP A 159 7.73 -7.48 18.20
N THR A 160 9.01 -7.27 18.16
CA THR A 160 9.70 -6.03 17.90
C THR A 160 10.16 -5.96 16.44
N VAL A 161 9.26 -5.72 15.53
CA VAL A 161 9.67 -5.05 14.28
C VAL A 161 10.13 -3.66 14.73
N GLU A 162 11.42 -3.48 14.83
CA GLU A 162 12.02 -2.16 15.04
C GLU A 162 11.53 -1.27 13.89
N ARG A 163 10.60 -0.40 14.22
CA ARG A 163 9.96 0.43 13.21
C ARG A 163 10.90 1.55 12.89
N GLU A 164 11.41 1.53 11.69
CA GLU A 164 12.33 2.55 11.20
C GLU A 164 11.68 3.93 11.18
N CYS A 165 12.49 4.94 11.51
CA CYS A 165 12.11 6.34 11.44
C CYS A 165 11.63 6.71 10.02
N VAL A 166 10.49 7.36 9.89
CA VAL A 166 9.91 7.76 8.59
C VAL A 166 10.74 8.83 7.85
N VAL A 167 11.73 9.41 8.50
CA VAL A 167 12.59 10.45 7.92
C VAL A 167 13.90 9.88 7.39
N CYS A 168 14.63 9.11 8.18
CA CYS A 168 15.92 8.55 7.75
C CYS A 168 15.84 7.11 7.26
N MET A 169 14.76 6.39 7.59
CA MET A 169 14.54 4.98 7.21
C MET A 169 15.71 4.05 7.57
N SER A 170 16.42 4.36 8.66
CA SER A 170 17.64 3.61 9.08
C SER A 170 17.75 3.44 10.58
N ALA A 171 17.06 4.23 11.37
CA ALA A 171 17.13 4.14 12.83
C ALA A 171 15.75 3.83 13.40
N PRO A 172 15.67 3.09 14.52
CA PRO A 172 14.38 2.76 15.13
C PRO A 172 13.66 4.02 15.60
N ARG A 173 12.33 4.00 15.53
CA ARG A 173 11.49 5.06 16.09
C ARG A 173 11.64 5.05 17.61
N ALA A 174 11.82 6.22 18.19
CA ALA A 174 12.01 6.39 19.64
C ALA A 174 11.06 7.46 20.22
N LEU A 175 10.37 8.20 19.37
CA LEU A 175 9.60 9.37 19.79
C LEU A 175 8.17 9.32 19.24
N ARG A 176 7.23 9.72 20.09
CA ARG A 176 5.81 9.78 19.82
C ARG A 176 5.32 11.23 19.91
N PHE A 177 4.38 11.61 19.04
CA PHE A 177 3.73 12.90 19.10
C PHE A 177 2.64 12.89 20.18
N SER A 178 2.72 13.82 21.15
CA SER A 178 1.75 13.92 22.25
C SER A 178 0.32 14.20 21.78
N GLU A 179 0.16 14.97 20.70
CA GLU A 179 -1.13 15.41 20.20
C GLU A 179 -1.93 14.30 19.46
N CYS A 180 -1.27 13.25 19.03
CA CYS A 180 -1.93 12.20 18.25
C CYS A 180 -1.48 10.77 18.57
N GLY A 181 -0.50 10.61 19.46
CA GLY A 181 -0.01 9.30 19.89
C GLY A 181 0.84 8.53 18.87
N HIS A 182 1.04 9.04 17.64
CA HIS A 182 1.77 8.32 16.61
C HIS A 182 3.28 8.37 16.83
N SER A 183 3.94 7.22 16.75
CA SER A 183 5.40 7.11 16.71
C SER A 183 5.89 7.17 15.28
N ALA A 184 6.81 8.10 14.99
CA ALA A 184 7.30 8.29 13.64
C ALA A 184 8.79 8.59 13.53
N LEU A 185 9.43 9.11 14.56
CA LEU A 185 10.77 9.67 14.50
C LEU A 185 11.75 8.93 15.39
N CYS A 186 13.01 8.81 14.94
CA CYS A 186 14.13 8.50 15.81
C CYS A 186 14.63 9.78 16.51
N ARG A 187 15.44 9.61 17.57
CA ARG A 187 16.02 10.73 18.33
C ARG A 187 16.82 11.69 17.44
N GLY A 188 17.58 11.17 16.47
CA GLY A 188 18.40 11.99 15.57
C GLY A 188 17.59 12.87 14.61
N CYS A 189 16.44 12.40 14.15
CA CYS A 189 15.59 13.14 13.21
C CYS A 189 14.62 14.10 13.89
N ALA A 190 14.38 13.96 15.18
CA ALA A 190 13.41 14.76 15.93
C ALA A 190 13.73 16.27 15.91
N GLY A 191 14.96 16.64 16.25
CA GLY A 191 15.39 18.05 16.27
C GLY A 191 15.17 18.77 14.94
N PRO A 192 15.76 18.30 13.83
CA PRO A 192 15.56 18.89 12.51
C PRO A 192 14.10 18.87 12.04
N PHE A 193 13.32 17.86 12.44
CA PHE A 193 11.90 17.77 12.09
C PHE A 193 11.09 18.86 12.80
N MET A 194 11.33 19.08 14.09
CA MET A 194 10.61 20.06 14.90
C MET A 194 11.00 21.52 14.61
N GLN A 195 12.17 21.76 13.99
CA GLN A 195 12.58 23.09 13.53
C GLN A 195 11.83 23.58 12.30
N ARG A 196 10.97 22.76 11.69
CA ARG A 196 10.13 23.19 10.56
C ARG A 196 9.13 24.25 11.02
N ALA A 197 8.80 25.19 10.15
CA ALA A 197 7.87 26.28 10.47
C ALA A 197 6.48 25.79 10.91
N ARG A 198 6.05 24.63 10.42
CA ARG A 198 4.78 23.96 10.79
C ARG A 198 5.00 22.45 10.78
N PRO A 199 5.50 21.87 11.89
CA PRO A 199 5.63 20.42 11.96
C PRO A 199 4.25 19.78 12.04
N ILE A 200 4.03 18.74 11.22
CA ILE A 200 2.80 17.96 11.18
C ILE A 200 3.14 16.48 11.28
N CYS A 201 2.30 15.71 11.99
CA CYS A 201 2.48 14.28 12.09
C CYS A 201 2.47 13.61 10.70
N PRO A 202 3.49 12.84 10.33
CA PRO A 202 3.54 12.16 9.02
C PRO A 202 2.40 11.15 8.79
N HIS A 203 1.82 10.60 9.86
CA HIS A 203 0.75 9.61 9.77
C HIS A 203 -0.66 10.22 9.65
N CYS A 204 -1.00 11.20 10.50
CA CYS A 204 -2.36 11.75 10.55
C CYS A 204 -2.45 13.23 10.17
N ARG A 205 -1.32 13.87 9.83
CA ARG A 205 -1.20 15.28 9.43
C ARG A 205 -1.68 16.30 10.47
N ARG A 206 -1.92 15.86 11.72
CA ARG A 206 -2.24 16.76 12.82
C ARG A 206 -1.04 17.68 13.08
N ALA A 207 -1.28 18.96 13.34
CA ALA A 207 -0.24 19.89 13.75
C ALA A 207 0.38 19.43 15.08
N VAL A 208 1.68 19.57 15.19
CA VAL A 208 2.47 19.16 16.36
C VAL A 208 3.11 20.39 16.96
N SER A 209 3.01 20.56 18.29
CA SER A 209 3.69 21.63 19.00
C SER A 209 5.19 21.37 19.12
N GLN A 210 5.99 22.39 19.28
CA GLN A 210 7.45 22.25 19.42
C GLN A 210 7.89 21.42 20.65
N GLN A 211 7.01 21.26 21.63
CA GLN A 211 7.23 20.46 22.85
C GLN A 211 6.49 19.11 22.79
N GLY A 212 5.86 18.82 21.66
CA GLY A 212 4.95 17.69 21.50
C GLY A 212 5.61 16.34 21.20
N LEU A 213 6.89 16.14 21.51
CA LEU A 213 7.57 14.86 21.38
C LEU A 213 7.81 14.23 22.76
N ILE A 214 7.36 13.00 22.93
CA ILE A 214 7.52 12.21 24.15
C ILE A 214 8.37 10.99 23.80
N GLU A 215 9.37 10.69 24.64
CA GLU A 215 10.07 9.40 24.57
C GLU A 215 9.10 8.28 24.93
N SER A 216 9.15 7.20 24.18
CA SER A 216 8.30 6.04 24.43
C SER A 216 9.16 4.81 24.51
N ASP A 217 9.20 4.21 25.69
CA ASP A 217 9.85 2.91 25.92
C ASP A 217 9.06 1.76 25.24
N ASP A 218 7.80 2.01 24.84
CA ASP A 218 6.87 1.04 24.25
C ASP A 218 6.69 1.19 22.71
N VAL A 219 7.57 1.93 22.02
CA VAL A 219 7.48 2.13 20.56
C VAL A 219 7.45 0.81 19.78
N ALA A 220 8.01 -0.24 20.36
CA ALA A 220 8.06 -1.57 19.77
C ALA A 220 6.69 -2.30 19.73
N ARG A 221 5.72 -1.89 20.55
CA ARG A 221 4.46 -2.60 20.74
C ARG A 221 3.25 -1.98 20.05
N GLU A 222 3.34 -0.77 19.50
CA GLU A 222 2.20 -0.10 18.89
C GLU A 222 1.97 -0.58 17.44
N PRO A 223 0.73 -0.97 17.07
CA PRO A 223 0.39 -1.31 15.69
C PRO A 223 0.58 -0.09 14.77
N THR A 224 1.14 -0.28 13.59
CA THR A 224 1.43 0.77 12.60
C THR A 224 0.16 1.51 12.14
N PHE A 225 -1.01 1.00 12.50
CA PHE A 225 -2.33 1.54 12.22
C PHE A 225 -3.08 1.78 13.52
N VAL A 226 -2.96 2.96 14.08
CA VAL A 226 -3.92 3.42 15.08
C VAL A 226 -5.17 3.86 14.31
N ARG A 227 -6.32 3.22 14.60
CA ARG A 227 -7.63 3.73 14.15
C ARG A 227 -7.73 5.19 14.52
N PRO A 228 -8.24 6.06 13.63
CA PRO A 228 -8.57 7.42 14.04
C PRO A 228 -9.60 7.32 15.18
N LEU A 229 -9.29 7.92 16.31
CA LEU A 229 -10.27 8.12 17.38
C LEU A 229 -11.44 8.87 16.76
N ARG A 230 -12.62 8.25 16.81
CA ARG A 230 -13.86 8.92 16.45
C ARG A 230 -14.04 10.06 17.45
N ALA A 231 -14.15 11.27 16.94
CA ALA A 231 -14.74 12.41 17.66
C ALA A 231 -16.25 12.26 17.67
#